data_2fd5869da62fcf067cc59a9fb8c64e42
#
_entry.id   2fd5869da62fcf067cc59a9fb8c64e42
#
_cell.length_a   1.000
_cell.length_b   1.000
_cell.length_c   1.000
_cell.angle_alpha   90.00
_cell.angle_beta   90.00
_cell.angle_gamma   90.00
#
_symmetry.space_group_name_H-M   'P 1'
#
loop_
_entity.id
_entity.type
_entity.pdbx_description
1 polymer ?
#
loop_
_entity_poly.entity_id
_entity_poly.type
_entity_poly.pdbx_seq_one_letter_code
_entity_poly.pdbx_strand_id
1 'polypeptide(L)'
;VSESASNDLQREIALELGVAETFEVEREIERRVAFLAERLTSTGLRSLVLGISGGVDSTVAGRLCQLAVERARAAGHEARFYAMRLPYGVQADERDARLALSFIRADHVLSVDIKPAGDAALEHLLAAGVSFRDAHHQDFVHGNIKARQRMIAQYAVAGAYDGLVVGTDQAAEAVSGFFTKFGDGAADLVPLAGLTKRRVRAVAEALGAPAELVRKVPMADLESLDAGKADEDALGVTYDVIDDFLEGKPVDEEAFEKIIRRYRLTDHKRRLPIAP
;
A
#
# COMPACT_ATOMS: atom_id res chain seq x y z
N VAL A 1 -11.31 30.45 -1.15
CA VAL A 1 -10.03 30.54 -0.40
C VAL A 1 -9.07 31.34 -1.24
N SER A 2 -8.25 32.26 -0.66
CA SER A 2 -7.25 32.97 -1.46
C SER A 2 -6.20 31.99 -1.99
N GLU A 3 -5.65 32.24 -3.16
CA GLU A 3 -4.63 31.39 -3.80
C GLU A 3 -3.42 31.14 -2.89
N SER A 4 -3.01 32.14 -2.11
CA SER A 4 -1.96 31.99 -1.09
C SER A 4 -2.33 30.98 0.01
N ALA A 5 -3.55 31.04 0.53
CA ALA A 5 -4.00 30.12 1.60
C ALA A 5 -4.17 28.66 1.08
N SER A 6 -4.51 28.49 -0.20
CA SER A 6 -4.57 27.16 -0.84
C SER A 6 -3.17 26.56 -0.97
N ASN A 7 -2.19 27.35 -1.41
CA ASN A 7 -0.80 26.91 -1.54
C ASN A 7 -0.16 26.57 -0.18
N ASP A 8 -0.46 27.33 0.86
CA ASP A 8 0.04 27.06 2.21
C ASP A 8 -0.52 25.74 2.75
N LEU A 9 -1.83 25.49 2.60
CA LEU A 9 -2.47 24.23 3.02
C LEU A 9 -1.95 23.03 2.23
N GLN A 10 -1.75 23.17 0.92
CA GLN A 10 -1.16 22.14 0.06
C GLN A 10 0.24 21.75 0.55
N ARG A 11 1.09 22.74 0.83
CA ARG A 11 2.44 22.52 1.36
C ARG A 11 2.41 21.86 2.73
N GLU A 12 1.53 22.29 3.64
CA GLU A 12 1.37 21.70 4.96
C GLU A 12 1.03 20.20 4.88
N ILE A 13 0.06 19.85 4.03
CA ILE A 13 -0.33 18.44 3.81
C ILE A 13 0.83 17.62 3.22
N ALA A 14 1.53 18.14 2.22
CA ALA A 14 2.67 17.44 1.62
C ALA A 14 3.78 17.17 2.65
N LEU A 15 4.06 18.15 3.52
CA LEU A 15 5.03 17.99 4.63
C LEU A 15 4.56 16.96 5.65
N GLU A 16 3.29 17.00 6.08
CA GLU A 16 2.74 16.03 7.03
C GLU A 16 2.83 14.61 6.47
N LEU A 17 2.62 14.44 5.17
CA LEU A 17 2.72 13.15 4.49
C LEU A 17 4.16 12.77 4.11
N GLY A 18 5.16 13.57 4.48
CA GLY A 18 6.56 13.30 4.27
C GLY A 18 7.04 13.39 2.82
N VAL A 19 6.32 14.14 1.97
CA VAL A 19 6.72 14.34 0.57
C VAL A 19 7.90 15.31 0.51
N ALA A 20 9.04 14.83 0.02
CA ALA A 20 10.24 15.64 -0.11
C ALA A 20 10.13 16.62 -1.30
N GLU A 21 10.66 17.84 -1.14
CA GLU A 21 10.71 18.84 -2.22
C GLU A 21 11.59 18.38 -3.40
N THR A 22 12.66 17.68 -3.10
CA THR A 22 13.59 17.13 -4.12
C THR A 22 13.49 15.61 -4.16
N PHE A 23 13.66 15.06 -5.34
CA PHE A 23 13.62 13.62 -5.56
C PHE A 23 14.79 13.18 -6.46
N GLU A 24 15.64 12.33 -5.93
CA GLU A 24 16.72 11.65 -6.65
C GLU A 24 16.54 10.13 -6.46
N VAL A 25 16.25 9.44 -7.55
CA VAL A 25 15.74 8.06 -7.50
C VAL A 25 16.74 7.10 -6.85
N GLU A 26 18.02 7.19 -7.17
CA GLU A 26 19.06 6.31 -6.61
C GLU A 26 19.23 6.54 -5.10
N ARG A 27 19.20 7.80 -4.67
CA ARG A 27 19.26 8.16 -3.26
C ARG A 27 18.05 7.68 -2.48
N GLU A 28 16.86 7.75 -3.08
CA GLU A 28 15.63 7.23 -2.47
C GLU A 28 15.66 5.71 -2.35
N ILE A 29 16.15 4.99 -3.35
CA ILE A 29 16.32 3.54 -3.27
C ILE A 29 17.26 3.19 -2.10
N GLU A 30 18.45 3.80 -2.05
CA GLU A 30 19.44 3.55 -1.01
C GLU A 30 18.90 3.86 0.39
N ARG A 31 18.21 5.00 0.55
CA ARG A 31 17.59 5.41 1.81
C ARG A 31 16.56 4.40 2.32
N ARG A 32 15.71 3.87 1.43
CA ARG A 32 14.64 2.94 1.78
C ARG A 32 15.15 1.54 2.06
N VAL A 33 16.15 1.08 1.31
CA VAL A 33 16.84 -0.19 1.59
C VAL A 33 17.58 -0.10 2.93
N ALA A 34 18.28 1.01 3.19
CA ALA A 34 18.97 1.23 4.47
C ALA A 34 17.97 1.24 5.64
N PHE A 35 16.84 1.97 5.50
CA PHE A 35 15.79 2.02 6.52
C PHE A 35 15.26 0.63 6.89
N LEU A 36 14.90 -0.20 5.90
CA LEU A 36 14.39 -1.55 6.14
C LEU A 36 15.45 -2.45 6.81
N ALA A 37 16.70 -2.41 6.32
CA ALA A 37 17.80 -3.19 6.89
C ALA A 37 18.12 -2.77 8.34
N GLU A 38 18.14 -1.47 8.61
CA GLU A 38 18.37 -0.92 9.94
C GLU A 38 17.26 -1.32 10.92
N ARG A 39 15.99 -1.32 10.48
CA ARG A 39 14.87 -1.75 11.33
C ARG A 39 14.96 -3.23 11.70
N LEU A 40 15.32 -4.10 10.76
CA LEU A 40 15.57 -5.50 11.07
C LEU A 40 16.70 -5.66 12.11
N THR A 41 17.84 -5.04 11.87
CA THR A 41 19.02 -5.20 12.75
C THR A 41 18.81 -4.58 14.12
N SER A 42 18.17 -3.42 14.22
CA SER A 42 17.93 -2.73 15.49
C SER A 42 16.88 -3.41 16.38
N THR A 43 15.90 -4.09 15.78
CA THR A 43 14.91 -4.86 16.55
C THR A 43 15.37 -6.27 16.90
N GLY A 44 16.40 -6.79 16.26
CA GLY A 44 16.84 -8.19 16.37
C GLY A 44 15.90 -9.18 15.68
N LEU A 45 14.88 -8.70 14.93
CA LEU A 45 13.98 -9.53 14.16
C LEU A 45 14.65 -10.00 12.87
N ARG A 46 14.15 -11.11 12.31
CA ARG A 46 14.84 -11.84 11.23
C ARG A 46 14.09 -11.84 9.91
N SER A 47 12.86 -11.35 9.86
CA SER A 47 12.05 -11.48 8.66
C SER A 47 11.33 -10.19 8.29
N LEU A 48 11.22 -9.93 6.98
CA LEU A 48 10.24 -9.01 6.40
C LEU A 48 9.13 -9.82 5.75
N VAL A 49 7.88 -9.40 5.91
CA VAL A 49 6.71 -10.06 5.34
C VAL A 49 5.89 -9.04 4.56
N LEU A 50 5.55 -9.36 3.30
CA LEU A 50 4.78 -8.45 2.45
C LEU A 50 3.85 -9.22 1.51
N GLY A 51 2.60 -8.75 1.40
CA GLY A 51 1.64 -9.19 0.39
C GLY A 51 1.97 -8.64 -1.00
N ILE A 52 2.06 -9.51 -2.01
CA ILE A 52 2.35 -9.14 -3.40
C ILE A 52 1.08 -9.27 -4.24
N SER A 53 0.49 -8.14 -4.62
CA SER A 53 -0.71 -8.06 -5.45
C SER A 53 -0.41 -8.10 -6.97
N GLY A 54 0.81 -7.75 -7.36
CA GLY A 54 1.17 -7.54 -8.77
C GLY A 54 0.93 -6.09 -9.24
N GLY A 55 0.59 -5.18 -8.34
CA GLY A 55 0.63 -3.74 -8.56
C GLY A 55 2.06 -3.18 -8.42
N VAL A 56 2.29 -1.97 -8.94
CA VAL A 56 3.62 -1.33 -8.92
C VAL A 56 4.13 -1.12 -7.50
N ASP A 57 3.27 -0.73 -6.55
CA ASP A 57 3.66 -0.43 -5.17
C ASP A 57 4.18 -1.69 -4.46
N SER A 58 3.43 -2.79 -4.50
CA SER A 58 3.86 -4.08 -3.91
C SER A 58 5.10 -4.65 -4.61
N THR A 59 5.26 -4.39 -5.91
CA THR A 59 6.43 -4.81 -6.68
C THR A 59 7.69 -4.06 -6.22
N VAL A 60 7.60 -2.74 -6.07
CA VAL A 60 8.71 -1.90 -5.58
C VAL A 60 9.04 -2.23 -4.14
N ALA A 61 8.04 -2.21 -3.24
CA ALA A 61 8.25 -2.52 -1.83
C ALA A 61 8.87 -3.91 -1.64
N GLY A 62 8.40 -4.92 -2.40
CA GLY A 62 8.95 -6.27 -2.39
C GLY A 62 10.41 -6.33 -2.82
N ARG A 63 10.80 -5.61 -3.88
CA ARG A 63 12.20 -5.56 -4.31
C ARG A 63 13.08 -4.84 -3.29
N LEU A 64 12.60 -3.74 -2.69
CA LEU A 64 13.30 -3.04 -1.60
C LEU A 64 13.48 -3.95 -0.38
N CYS A 65 12.48 -4.76 -0.01
CA CYS A 65 12.59 -5.76 1.06
C CYS A 65 13.69 -6.78 0.78
N GLN A 66 13.73 -7.32 -0.44
CA GLN A 66 14.75 -8.30 -0.81
C GLN A 66 16.16 -7.70 -0.75
N LEU A 67 16.36 -6.51 -1.28
CA LEU A 67 17.64 -5.78 -1.17
C LEU A 67 18.03 -5.50 0.28
N ALA A 68 17.07 -5.17 1.13
CA ALA A 68 17.31 -4.89 2.55
C ALA A 68 17.75 -6.14 3.32
N VAL A 69 17.13 -7.30 3.09
CA VAL A 69 17.57 -8.55 3.75
C VAL A 69 18.92 -9.01 3.23
N GLU A 70 19.23 -8.82 1.95
CA GLU A 70 20.56 -9.07 1.38
C GLU A 70 21.63 -8.20 2.05
N ARG A 71 21.33 -6.90 2.25
CA ARG A 71 22.19 -5.95 2.96
C ARG A 71 22.38 -6.33 4.43
N ALA A 72 21.31 -6.69 5.15
CA ALA A 72 21.39 -7.13 6.53
C ALA A 72 22.26 -8.40 6.68
N ARG A 73 22.11 -9.37 5.76
CA ARG A 73 22.96 -10.57 5.71
C ARG A 73 24.43 -10.25 5.46
N ALA A 74 24.72 -9.31 4.56
CA ALA A 74 26.10 -8.87 4.31
C ALA A 74 26.76 -8.21 5.56
N ALA A 75 25.93 -7.64 6.45
CA ALA A 75 26.35 -7.11 7.74
C ALA A 75 26.39 -8.17 8.88
N GLY A 76 26.16 -9.45 8.57
CA GLY A 76 26.21 -10.56 9.53
C GLY A 76 24.92 -10.81 10.31
N HIS A 77 23.81 -10.15 9.96
CA HIS A 77 22.51 -10.37 10.56
C HIS A 77 21.73 -11.45 9.79
N GLU A 78 21.14 -12.44 10.50
CA GLU A 78 20.24 -13.40 9.87
C GLU A 78 18.96 -12.69 9.43
N ALA A 79 18.68 -12.67 8.12
CA ALA A 79 17.52 -11.99 7.57
C ALA A 79 16.91 -12.76 6.39
N ARG A 80 15.57 -12.75 6.28
CA ARG A 80 14.80 -13.41 5.21
C ARG A 80 13.62 -12.54 4.79
N PHE A 81 13.24 -12.66 3.51
CA PHE A 81 12.04 -12.03 2.99
C PHE A 81 10.99 -13.06 2.58
N TYR A 82 9.79 -12.93 3.14
CA TYR A 82 8.61 -13.72 2.83
C TYR A 82 7.64 -12.89 1.99
N ALA A 83 7.58 -13.15 0.69
CA ALA A 83 6.57 -12.59 -0.20
C ALA A 83 5.31 -13.46 -0.16
N MET A 84 4.16 -12.85 0.08
CA MET A 84 2.89 -13.58 0.23
C MET A 84 1.95 -13.31 -0.93
N ARG A 85 1.45 -14.38 -1.55
CA ARG A 85 0.26 -14.35 -2.40
C ARG A 85 -0.96 -14.57 -1.52
N LEU A 86 -1.90 -13.64 -1.58
CA LEU A 86 -3.10 -13.65 -0.73
C LEU A 86 -4.38 -13.56 -1.59
N PRO A 87 -4.58 -14.55 -2.50
CA PRO A 87 -5.73 -14.54 -3.39
C PRO A 87 -7.05 -14.67 -2.61
N TYR A 88 -8.11 -14.06 -3.16
CA TYR A 88 -9.48 -14.38 -2.79
C TYR A 88 -10.06 -15.30 -3.85
N GLY A 89 -9.81 -16.61 -3.72
CA GLY A 89 -10.11 -17.58 -4.76
C GLY A 89 -9.28 -17.39 -6.03
N VAL A 90 -9.93 -17.48 -7.19
CA VAL A 90 -9.26 -17.26 -8.49
C VAL A 90 -9.22 -15.75 -8.79
N GLN A 91 -8.02 -15.20 -9.00
CA GLN A 91 -7.83 -13.79 -9.32
C GLN A 91 -7.40 -13.57 -10.77
N ALA A 92 -7.90 -12.49 -11.38
CA ALA A 92 -7.57 -12.13 -12.76
C ALA A 92 -6.10 -11.67 -12.93
N ASP A 93 -5.50 -11.14 -11.87
CA ASP A 93 -4.14 -10.57 -11.85
C ASP A 93 -3.02 -11.57 -11.49
N GLU A 94 -3.31 -12.87 -11.48
CA GLU A 94 -2.33 -13.92 -11.15
C GLU A 94 -1.07 -13.85 -12.01
N ARG A 95 -1.20 -13.53 -13.31
CA ARG A 95 -0.06 -13.34 -14.21
C ARG A 95 0.86 -12.21 -13.74
N ASP A 96 0.29 -11.08 -13.39
CA ASP A 96 1.05 -9.89 -12.97
C ASP A 96 1.76 -10.14 -11.63
N ALA A 97 1.10 -10.83 -10.73
CA ALA A 97 1.69 -11.20 -9.47
C ALA A 97 2.86 -12.19 -9.62
N ARG A 98 2.77 -13.16 -10.54
CA ARG A 98 3.90 -14.05 -10.87
C ARG A 98 5.06 -13.28 -11.50
N LEU A 99 4.76 -12.33 -12.38
CA LEU A 99 5.77 -11.46 -12.99
C LEU A 99 6.47 -10.60 -11.91
N ALA A 100 5.71 -10.02 -10.99
CA ALA A 100 6.25 -9.29 -9.86
C ALA A 100 7.17 -10.16 -8.98
N LEU A 101 6.72 -11.36 -8.59
CA LEU A 101 7.53 -12.29 -7.80
C LEU A 101 8.83 -12.72 -8.51
N SER A 102 8.79 -12.94 -9.82
CA SER A 102 10.00 -13.26 -10.59
C SER A 102 11.01 -12.12 -10.63
N PHE A 103 10.55 -10.87 -10.62
CA PHE A 103 11.38 -9.67 -10.53
C PHE A 103 11.91 -9.45 -9.09
N ILE A 104 11.06 -9.60 -8.08
CA ILE A 104 11.39 -9.39 -6.68
C ILE A 104 12.47 -10.37 -6.20
N ARG A 105 12.39 -11.63 -6.59
CA ARG A 105 13.29 -12.74 -6.19
C ARG A 105 13.35 -12.94 -4.68
N ALA A 106 12.18 -12.95 -4.03
CA ALA A 106 12.06 -13.18 -2.60
C ALA A 106 12.70 -14.51 -2.17
N ASP A 107 13.26 -14.55 -0.95
CA ASP A 107 13.82 -15.79 -0.38
C ASP A 107 12.74 -16.88 -0.24
N HIS A 108 11.53 -16.49 0.14
CA HIS A 108 10.38 -17.38 0.30
C HIS A 108 9.13 -16.79 -0.34
N VAL A 109 8.35 -17.65 -0.99
CA VAL A 109 7.03 -17.28 -1.52
C VAL A 109 5.99 -18.18 -0.87
N LEU A 110 5.02 -17.58 -0.18
CA LEU A 110 3.90 -18.28 0.44
C LEU A 110 2.60 -17.90 -0.27
N SER A 111 1.67 -18.84 -0.34
CA SER A 111 0.33 -18.57 -0.89
C SER A 111 -0.74 -19.02 0.09
N VAL A 112 -1.62 -18.10 0.48
CA VAL A 112 -2.73 -18.33 1.40
C VAL A 112 -4.01 -17.81 0.78
N ASP A 113 -4.95 -18.70 0.46
CA ASP A 113 -6.28 -18.30 -0.01
C ASP A 113 -7.08 -17.72 1.16
N ILE A 114 -7.42 -16.42 1.06
CA ILE A 114 -8.17 -15.72 2.10
C ILE A 114 -9.69 -15.87 1.93
N LYS A 115 -10.16 -16.50 0.84
CA LYS A 115 -11.59 -16.59 0.53
C LYS A 115 -12.39 -17.31 1.62
N PRO A 116 -11.99 -18.51 2.09
CA PRO A 116 -12.77 -19.21 3.11
C PRO A 116 -12.95 -18.39 4.39
N ALA A 117 -11.90 -17.70 4.85
CA ALA A 117 -11.96 -16.87 6.05
C ALA A 117 -12.78 -15.58 5.84
N GLY A 118 -12.66 -14.95 4.67
CA GLY A 118 -13.42 -13.76 4.31
C GLY A 118 -14.92 -14.02 4.18
N ASP A 119 -15.29 -15.12 3.53
CA ASP A 119 -16.69 -15.54 3.36
C ASP A 119 -17.31 -15.92 4.71
N ALA A 120 -16.61 -16.72 5.52
CA ALA A 120 -17.07 -17.10 6.84
C ALA A 120 -17.30 -15.87 7.74
N ALA A 121 -16.42 -14.88 7.69
CA ALA A 121 -16.60 -13.66 8.48
C ALA A 121 -17.88 -12.90 8.09
N LEU A 122 -18.18 -12.77 6.79
CA LEU A 122 -19.42 -12.14 6.33
C LEU A 122 -20.66 -12.97 6.72
N GLU A 123 -20.61 -14.28 6.51
CA GLU A 123 -21.70 -15.21 6.86
C GLU A 123 -22.07 -15.11 8.35
N HIS A 124 -21.09 -15.14 9.24
CA HIS A 124 -21.34 -15.02 10.66
C HIS A 124 -21.88 -13.65 11.08
N LEU A 125 -21.50 -12.56 10.42
CA LEU A 125 -22.09 -11.24 10.64
C LEU A 125 -23.57 -11.21 10.24
N LEU A 126 -23.91 -11.78 9.08
CA LEU A 126 -25.30 -11.90 8.63
C LEU A 126 -26.12 -12.77 9.60
N ALA A 127 -25.59 -13.91 10.02
CA ALA A 127 -26.25 -14.80 11.00
C ALA A 127 -26.45 -14.12 12.37
N ALA A 128 -25.58 -13.19 12.75
CA ALA A 128 -25.73 -12.38 13.95
C ALA A 128 -26.72 -11.21 13.81
N GLY A 129 -27.35 -11.04 12.63
CA GLY A 129 -28.35 -10.01 12.38
C GLY A 129 -27.80 -8.66 11.88
N VAL A 130 -26.51 -8.61 11.48
CA VAL A 130 -25.96 -7.40 10.84
C VAL A 130 -26.64 -7.21 9.49
N SER A 131 -27.17 -6.02 9.24
CA SER A 131 -27.81 -5.64 7.97
C SER A 131 -27.03 -4.55 7.26
N PHE A 132 -27.05 -4.58 5.94
CA PHE A 132 -26.42 -3.59 5.07
C PHE A 132 -27.51 -2.74 4.38
N ARG A 133 -27.16 -1.51 3.97
CA ARG A 133 -28.11 -0.61 3.30
C ARG A 133 -28.64 -1.18 1.98
N ASP A 134 -27.71 -1.78 1.22
CA ASP A 134 -27.92 -2.39 -0.08
C ASP A 134 -26.79 -3.36 -0.41
N ALA A 135 -26.85 -4.00 -1.58
CA ALA A 135 -25.86 -4.97 -2.05
C ALA A 135 -24.45 -4.33 -2.26
N HIS A 136 -24.39 -3.09 -2.76
CA HIS A 136 -23.09 -2.40 -2.95
C HIS A 136 -22.43 -2.08 -1.60
N HIS A 137 -23.20 -1.65 -0.61
CA HIS A 137 -22.69 -1.42 0.74
C HIS A 137 -22.17 -2.72 1.38
N GLN A 138 -22.88 -3.84 1.18
CA GLN A 138 -22.43 -5.15 1.64
C GLN A 138 -21.11 -5.55 0.96
N ASP A 139 -21.00 -5.38 -0.36
CA ASP A 139 -19.79 -5.71 -1.13
C ASP A 139 -18.60 -4.83 -0.72
N PHE A 140 -18.81 -3.54 -0.54
CA PHE A 140 -17.80 -2.62 0.02
C PHE A 140 -17.28 -3.07 1.40
N VAL A 141 -18.20 -3.43 2.31
CA VAL A 141 -17.79 -3.93 3.65
C VAL A 141 -17.09 -5.27 3.52
N HIS A 142 -17.54 -6.15 2.64
CA HIS A 142 -16.89 -7.42 2.35
C HIS A 142 -15.46 -7.20 1.78
N GLY A 143 -15.27 -6.22 0.89
CA GLY A 143 -13.96 -5.80 0.41
C GLY A 143 -13.01 -5.42 1.55
N ASN A 144 -13.50 -4.65 2.52
CA ASN A 144 -12.74 -4.33 3.73
C ASN A 144 -12.44 -5.56 4.61
N ILE A 145 -13.33 -6.56 4.66
CA ILE A 145 -13.07 -7.84 5.32
C ILE A 145 -11.93 -8.57 4.61
N LYS A 146 -11.96 -8.66 3.28
CA LYS A 146 -10.89 -9.28 2.47
C LYS A 146 -9.54 -8.64 2.73
N ALA A 147 -9.45 -7.30 2.75
CA ALA A 147 -8.22 -6.58 3.06
C ALA A 147 -7.70 -6.91 4.48
N ARG A 148 -8.59 -7.00 5.47
CA ARG A 148 -8.23 -7.39 6.85
C ARG A 148 -7.80 -8.85 6.97
N GLN A 149 -8.38 -9.77 6.20
CA GLN A 149 -7.92 -11.16 6.16
C GLN A 149 -6.49 -11.27 5.59
N ARG A 150 -6.15 -10.45 4.60
CA ARG A 150 -4.77 -10.36 4.09
C ARG A 150 -3.81 -9.86 5.17
N MET A 151 -4.20 -8.86 5.94
CA MET A 151 -3.43 -8.36 7.09
C MET A 151 -3.21 -9.46 8.14
N ILE A 152 -4.27 -10.18 8.54
CA ILE A 152 -4.18 -11.27 9.52
C ILE A 152 -3.16 -12.32 9.06
N ALA A 153 -3.21 -12.73 7.79
CA ALA A 153 -2.28 -13.72 7.25
C ALA A 153 -0.82 -13.22 7.29
N GLN A 154 -0.58 -11.95 6.96
CA GLN A 154 0.77 -11.35 7.00
C GLN A 154 1.31 -11.29 8.42
N TYR A 155 0.53 -10.80 9.39
CA TYR A 155 0.95 -10.76 10.79
C TYR A 155 1.12 -12.15 11.42
N ALA A 156 0.32 -13.13 11.00
CA ALA A 156 0.50 -14.53 11.44
C ALA A 156 1.85 -15.09 10.95
N VAL A 157 2.23 -14.83 9.70
CA VAL A 157 3.54 -15.24 9.16
C VAL A 157 4.67 -14.47 9.84
N ALA A 158 4.51 -13.16 10.05
CA ALA A 158 5.49 -12.35 10.77
C ALA A 158 5.71 -12.87 12.20
N GLY A 159 4.64 -13.18 12.93
CA GLY A 159 4.74 -13.77 14.27
C GLY A 159 5.40 -15.15 14.29
N ALA A 160 5.18 -15.98 13.25
CA ALA A 160 5.78 -17.30 13.14
C ALA A 160 7.28 -17.29 12.83
N TYR A 161 7.77 -16.23 12.20
CA TYR A 161 9.16 -16.13 11.70
C TYR A 161 9.95 -14.93 12.24
N ASP A 162 9.60 -14.43 13.41
CA ASP A 162 10.25 -13.28 14.07
C ASP A 162 10.37 -12.09 13.10
N GLY A 163 9.26 -11.65 12.55
CA GLY A 163 9.26 -10.71 11.44
C GLY A 163 8.50 -9.42 11.66
N LEU A 164 8.66 -8.50 10.71
CA LEU A 164 7.93 -7.25 10.58
C LEU A 164 7.08 -7.27 9.32
N VAL A 165 5.84 -6.82 9.41
CA VAL A 165 4.97 -6.63 8.26
C VAL A 165 5.31 -5.32 7.56
N VAL A 166 5.48 -5.40 6.24
CA VAL A 166 5.75 -4.24 5.40
C VAL A 166 4.48 -3.85 4.66
N GLY A 167 4.15 -2.57 4.70
CA GLY A 167 3.04 -1.97 3.95
C GLY A 167 3.50 -1.30 2.67
N THR A 168 2.55 -1.02 1.80
CA THR A 168 2.79 -0.41 0.49
C THR A 168 2.24 1.01 0.37
N ASP A 169 1.68 1.57 1.46
CA ASP A 169 1.09 2.90 1.47
C ASP A 169 2.10 3.95 0.99
N GLN A 170 1.66 4.77 0.04
CA GLN A 170 2.42 5.88 -0.52
C GLN A 170 1.61 7.20 -0.38
N ALA A 171 2.22 8.34 -0.69
CA ALA A 171 1.62 9.63 -0.37
C ALA A 171 0.26 9.89 -1.05
N ALA A 172 0.03 9.40 -2.28
CA ALA A 172 -1.25 9.60 -2.97
C ALA A 172 -2.38 8.76 -2.34
N GLU A 173 -2.07 7.56 -1.83
CA GLU A 173 -3.02 6.77 -1.05
C GLU A 173 -3.27 7.40 0.32
N ALA A 174 -2.23 7.91 0.96
CA ALA A 174 -2.35 8.57 2.27
C ALA A 174 -3.21 9.85 2.20
N VAL A 175 -3.02 10.73 1.19
CA VAL A 175 -3.81 11.96 1.06
C VAL A 175 -5.27 11.68 0.73
N SER A 176 -5.53 10.67 -0.10
CA SER A 176 -6.89 10.29 -0.50
C SER A 176 -7.59 9.38 0.51
N GLY A 177 -6.84 8.78 1.45
CA GLY A 177 -7.33 7.73 2.35
C GLY A 177 -7.80 6.48 1.62
N PHE A 178 -7.21 6.20 0.47
CA PHE A 178 -7.61 5.09 -0.41
C PHE A 178 -6.94 3.78 0.01
N PHE A 179 -7.22 3.36 1.22
CA PHE A 179 -6.79 2.09 1.83
C PHE A 179 -7.79 1.66 2.91
N THR A 180 -7.77 0.41 3.29
CA THR A 180 -8.57 -0.12 4.40
C THR A 180 -7.82 0.05 5.71
N LYS A 181 -8.38 0.84 6.64
CA LYS A 181 -7.85 0.98 8.00
C LYS A 181 -7.77 -0.40 8.67
N PHE A 182 -6.58 -0.76 9.15
CA PHE A 182 -6.28 -2.08 9.73
C PHE A 182 -6.48 -3.26 8.75
N GLY A 183 -6.39 -2.96 7.44
CA GLY A 183 -6.26 -3.94 6.38
C GLY A 183 -4.89 -3.79 5.71
N ASP A 184 -4.87 -3.37 4.46
CA ASP A 184 -3.66 -2.99 3.72
C ASP A 184 -2.91 -1.80 4.34
N GLY A 185 -3.63 -0.87 5.02
CA GLY A 185 -3.02 0.21 5.80
C GLY A 185 -2.42 -0.21 7.15
N ALA A 186 -2.43 -1.50 7.51
CA ALA A 186 -1.78 -1.98 8.73
C ALA A 186 -0.41 -2.58 8.39
N ALA A 187 0.64 -1.99 8.93
CA ALA A 187 2.01 -2.44 8.76
C ALA A 187 2.91 -1.94 9.90
N ASP A 188 4.05 -2.62 10.10
CA ASP A 188 5.10 -2.16 11.01
C ASP A 188 6.04 -1.18 10.30
N LEU A 189 6.27 -1.36 8.99
CA LEU A 189 7.16 -0.55 8.18
C LEU A 189 6.49 -0.14 6.86
N VAL A 190 6.65 1.11 6.46
CA VAL A 190 6.04 1.66 5.22
C VAL A 190 7.13 2.29 4.35
N PRO A 191 7.89 1.49 3.60
CA PRO A 191 9.04 1.98 2.83
C PRO A 191 8.67 2.94 1.70
N LEU A 192 7.43 3.00 1.24
CA LEU A 192 6.98 3.92 0.19
C LEU A 192 6.42 5.24 0.71
N ALA A 193 6.32 5.42 2.04
CA ALA A 193 5.82 6.66 2.62
C ALA A 193 6.57 7.88 2.07
N GLY A 194 5.82 8.95 1.76
CA GLY A 194 6.34 10.19 1.18
C GLY A 194 6.67 10.14 -0.31
N LEU A 195 6.51 9.01 -1.00
CA LEU A 195 6.58 8.95 -2.45
C LEU A 195 5.21 9.25 -3.07
N THR A 196 5.18 10.05 -4.11
CA THR A 196 4.03 10.15 -5.01
C THR A 196 3.95 8.91 -5.92
N LYS A 197 2.81 8.66 -6.55
CA LYS A 197 2.65 7.52 -7.47
C LYS A 197 3.67 7.57 -8.61
N ARG A 198 3.91 8.74 -9.15
CA ARG A 198 4.93 9.04 -10.16
C ARG A 198 6.33 8.64 -9.69
N ARG A 199 6.68 8.99 -8.45
CA ARG A 199 7.98 8.67 -7.85
C ARG A 199 8.13 7.17 -7.57
N VAL A 200 7.05 6.48 -7.18
CA VAL A 200 7.06 5.01 -7.07
C VAL A 200 7.34 4.36 -8.43
N ARG A 201 6.71 4.85 -9.51
CA ARG A 201 6.99 4.37 -10.87
C ARG A 201 8.45 4.61 -11.29
N ALA A 202 9.00 5.79 -10.98
CA ALA A 202 10.41 6.08 -11.26
C ALA A 202 11.36 5.15 -10.48
N VAL A 203 11.06 4.84 -9.23
CA VAL A 203 11.81 3.84 -8.44
C VAL A 203 11.70 2.45 -9.06
N ALA A 204 10.51 2.06 -9.52
CA ALA A 204 10.30 0.78 -10.20
C ALA A 204 11.17 0.66 -11.47
N GLU A 205 11.18 1.70 -12.30
CA GLU A 205 12.00 1.76 -13.53
C GLU A 205 13.50 1.67 -13.22
N ALA A 206 13.98 2.44 -12.25
CA ALA A 206 15.39 2.43 -11.83
C ALA A 206 15.83 1.07 -11.24
N LEU A 207 14.92 0.36 -10.56
CA LEU A 207 15.15 -1.01 -10.09
C LEU A 207 15.11 -2.05 -11.21
N GLY A 208 14.71 -1.70 -12.43
CA GLY A 208 14.58 -2.59 -13.57
C GLY A 208 13.30 -3.44 -13.58
N ALA A 209 12.22 -2.94 -12.98
CA ALA A 209 10.93 -3.62 -13.00
C ALA A 209 10.39 -3.76 -14.43
N PRO A 210 9.68 -4.86 -14.75
CA PRO A 210 9.04 -5.02 -16.05
C PRO A 210 8.09 -3.86 -16.38
N ALA A 211 8.18 -3.32 -17.59
CA ALA A 211 7.39 -2.16 -18.00
C ALA A 211 5.87 -2.39 -17.91
N GLU A 212 5.43 -3.65 -18.05
CA GLU A 212 4.03 -4.05 -17.87
C GLU A 212 3.54 -3.73 -16.45
N LEU A 213 4.35 -3.98 -15.42
CA LEU A 213 4.00 -3.69 -14.01
C LEU A 213 4.09 -2.20 -13.69
N VAL A 214 5.09 -1.51 -14.25
CA VAL A 214 5.26 -0.06 -14.04
C VAL A 214 4.08 0.74 -14.60
N ARG A 215 3.59 0.35 -15.77
CA ARG A 215 2.50 1.02 -16.50
C ARG A 215 1.11 0.46 -16.20
N LYS A 216 1.02 -0.56 -15.36
CA LYS A 216 -0.28 -1.14 -14.98
C LYS A 216 -1.18 -0.06 -14.39
N VAL A 217 -2.40 -0.01 -14.90
CA VAL A 217 -3.44 0.87 -14.33
C VAL A 217 -3.77 0.39 -12.93
N PRO A 218 -3.72 1.25 -11.90
CA PRO A 218 -4.08 0.89 -10.54
C PRO A 218 -5.56 0.52 -10.46
N MET A 219 -5.84 -0.65 -9.89
CA MET A 219 -7.19 -1.16 -9.69
C MET A 219 -7.30 -1.76 -8.29
N ALA A 220 -8.31 -1.34 -7.55
CA ALA A 220 -8.67 -1.97 -6.28
C ALA A 220 -9.59 -3.16 -6.55
N ASP A 221 -9.05 -4.37 -6.48
CA ASP A 221 -9.80 -5.63 -6.66
C ASP A 221 -10.37 -6.13 -5.31
N LEU A 222 -11.10 -5.26 -4.61
CA LEU A 222 -11.74 -5.58 -3.34
C LEU A 222 -13.24 -5.84 -3.49
N GLU A 223 -13.92 -5.05 -4.33
CA GLU A 223 -15.36 -5.13 -4.57
C GLU A 223 -15.65 -6.12 -5.71
N SER A 224 -16.60 -7.04 -5.49
CA SER A 224 -16.93 -8.08 -6.46
C SER A 224 -17.97 -7.61 -7.48
N LEU A 225 -18.83 -6.65 -7.10
CA LEU A 225 -19.87 -6.08 -7.97
C LEU A 225 -19.30 -5.05 -8.96
N ASP A 226 -18.20 -4.38 -8.60
CA ASP A 226 -17.50 -3.39 -9.41
C ASP A 226 -16.07 -3.85 -9.75
N ALA A 227 -15.89 -5.14 -10.03
CA ALA A 227 -14.59 -5.73 -10.33
C ALA A 227 -13.90 -5.03 -11.50
N GLY A 228 -12.61 -4.67 -11.33
CA GLY A 228 -11.81 -4.02 -12.36
C GLY A 228 -12.03 -2.51 -12.51
N LYS A 229 -12.73 -1.86 -11.57
CA LYS A 229 -12.83 -0.40 -11.54
C LYS A 229 -11.48 0.22 -11.25
N ALA A 230 -11.09 1.20 -12.06
CA ALA A 230 -9.86 1.95 -11.83
C ALA A 230 -9.98 2.77 -10.54
N ASP A 231 -8.86 2.87 -9.80
CA ASP A 231 -8.81 3.67 -8.58
C ASP A 231 -9.22 5.13 -8.83
N GLU A 232 -8.80 5.69 -9.97
CA GLU A 232 -9.10 7.07 -10.38
C GLU A 232 -10.60 7.34 -10.54
N ASP A 233 -11.38 6.34 -10.99
CA ASP A 233 -12.84 6.46 -11.07
C ASP A 233 -13.48 6.54 -9.68
N ALA A 234 -12.95 5.79 -8.71
CA ALA A 234 -13.41 5.83 -7.32
C ALA A 234 -12.96 7.10 -6.59
N LEU A 235 -11.80 7.64 -6.96
CA LEU A 235 -11.23 8.86 -6.41
C LEU A 235 -11.92 10.11 -6.98
N GLY A 236 -12.32 10.08 -8.26
CA GLY A 236 -12.84 11.21 -9.01
C GLY A 236 -11.78 12.27 -9.35
N VAL A 237 -10.50 11.88 -9.25
CA VAL A 237 -9.30 12.63 -9.65
C VAL A 237 -8.23 11.63 -10.08
N THR A 238 -7.37 12.02 -11.03
CA THR A 238 -6.28 11.16 -11.50
C THR A 238 -5.10 11.16 -10.52
N TYR A 239 -4.28 10.11 -10.55
CA TYR A 239 -3.03 10.08 -9.78
C TYR A 239 -2.08 11.19 -10.21
N ASP A 240 -2.06 11.60 -11.47
CA ASP A 240 -1.22 12.70 -11.93
C ASP A 240 -1.60 14.03 -11.26
N VAL A 241 -2.89 14.29 -11.08
CA VAL A 241 -3.40 15.49 -10.39
C VAL A 241 -3.10 15.41 -8.88
N ILE A 242 -3.26 14.23 -8.26
CA ILE A 242 -2.89 14.02 -6.86
C ILE A 242 -1.38 14.22 -6.66
N ASP A 243 -0.57 13.71 -7.56
CA ASP A 243 0.89 13.86 -7.52
C ASP A 243 1.31 15.32 -7.71
N ASP A 244 0.67 16.05 -8.63
CA ASP A 244 0.92 17.49 -8.81
C ASP A 244 0.54 18.28 -7.55
N PHE A 245 -0.59 17.96 -6.91
CA PHE A 245 -0.94 18.53 -5.61
C PHE A 245 0.14 18.24 -4.56
N LEU A 246 0.58 17.00 -4.41
CA LEU A 246 1.58 16.61 -3.42
C LEU A 246 2.98 17.20 -3.69
N GLU A 247 3.30 17.48 -4.95
CA GLU A 247 4.57 18.09 -5.36
C GLU A 247 4.52 19.64 -5.39
N GLY A 248 3.44 20.24 -4.87
CA GLY A 248 3.30 21.70 -4.76
C GLY A 248 3.01 22.40 -6.09
N LYS A 249 2.59 21.67 -7.12
CA LYS A 249 2.20 22.24 -8.41
C LYS A 249 0.75 22.68 -8.40
N PRO A 250 0.36 23.65 -9.25
CA PRO A 250 -1.02 24.09 -9.37
C PRO A 250 -1.94 22.95 -9.83
N VAL A 251 -3.10 22.85 -9.20
CA VAL A 251 -4.21 21.98 -9.62
C VAL A 251 -5.48 22.83 -9.76
N ASP A 252 -6.46 22.38 -10.52
CA ASP A 252 -7.73 23.09 -10.62
C ASP A 252 -8.50 23.08 -9.30
N GLU A 253 -9.41 24.04 -9.12
CA GLU A 253 -10.14 24.27 -7.88
C GLU A 253 -11.00 23.05 -7.48
N GLU A 254 -11.64 22.39 -8.45
CA GLU A 254 -12.47 21.22 -8.21
C GLU A 254 -11.65 20.05 -7.70
N ALA A 255 -10.51 19.77 -8.30
CA ALA A 255 -9.57 18.74 -7.87
C ALA A 255 -9.01 19.04 -6.47
N PHE A 256 -8.62 20.29 -6.22
CA PHE A 256 -8.14 20.74 -4.91
C PHE A 256 -9.19 20.46 -3.83
N GLU A 257 -10.43 20.90 -4.03
CA GLU A 257 -11.51 20.68 -3.06
C GLU A 257 -11.78 19.19 -2.81
N LYS A 258 -11.77 18.36 -3.86
CA LYS A 258 -11.95 16.91 -3.73
C LYS A 258 -10.82 16.28 -2.90
N ILE A 259 -9.57 16.64 -3.15
CA ILE A 259 -8.42 16.12 -2.40
C ILE A 259 -8.51 16.54 -0.94
N ILE A 260 -8.74 17.83 -0.64
CA ILE A 260 -8.87 18.34 0.73
C ILE A 260 -10.03 17.67 1.48
N ARG A 261 -11.17 17.51 0.82
CA ARG A 261 -12.32 16.84 1.41
C ARG A 261 -11.99 15.39 1.80
N ARG A 262 -11.34 14.62 0.91
CA ARG A 262 -10.92 13.25 1.20
C ARG A 262 -9.90 13.19 2.33
N TYR A 263 -8.89 14.05 2.28
CA TYR A 263 -7.87 14.15 3.31
C TYR A 263 -8.49 14.34 4.70
N ARG A 264 -9.42 15.28 4.83
CA ARG A 264 -10.09 15.56 6.10
C ARG A 264 -11.02 14.42 6.57
N LEU A 265 -11.83 13.85 5.67
CA LEU A 265 -12.75 12.76 5.99
C LEU A 265 -12.03 11.48 6.42
N THR A 266 -10.82 11.27 5.93
CA THR A 266 -10.04 10.05 6.17
C THR A 266 -8.92 10.23 7.21
N ASP A 267 -8.89 11.35 7.92
CA ASP A 267 -7.89 11.64 8.95
C ASP A 267 -7.74 10.49 9.96
N HIS A 268 -8.86 9.93 10.42
CA HIS A 268 -8.87 8.79 11.34
C HIS A 268 -8.16 7.53 10.82
N LYS A 269 -7.93 7.42 9.51
CA LYS A 269 -7.21 6.27 8.93
C LYS A 269 -5.70 6.39 9.08
N ARG A 270 -5.17 7.61 9.13
CA ARG A 270 -3.75 7.92 9.24
C ARG A 270 -3.26 8.03 10.68
N ARG A 271 -4.19 8.06 11.64
CA ARG A 271 -3.86 8.25 13.06
C ARG A 271 -4.07 6.97 13.86
N LEU A 272 -3.27 6.82 14.92
CA LEU A 272 -3.54 5.86 15.98
C LEU A 272 -4.89 6.17 16.66
N PRO A 273 -5.46 5.23 17.46
CA PRO A 273 -6.70 5.50 18.19
C PRO A 273 -6.63 6.81 18.95
N ILE A 274 -7.69 7.62 18.81
CA ILE A 274 -7.80 8.90 19.53
C ILE A 274 -8.10 8.58 20.99
N ALA A 275 -7.31 9.19 21.88
CA ALA A 275 -7.52 9.13 23.32
C ALA A 275 -8.05 10.48 23.83
N PRO A 276 -8.79 10.52 24.97
CA PRO A 276 -9.29 11.76 25.58
C PRO A 276 -8.18 12.67 26.06
#